data_e3ff5a19855ed8b7bcd31876c1b821db
#
_entry.id   e3ff5a19855ed8b7bcd31876c1b821db
#
_cell.length_a   1.000
_cell.length_b   1.000
_cell.length_c   1.000
_cell.angle_alpha   90.00
_cell.angle_beta   90.00
_cell.angle_gamma   90.00
#
_symmetry.space_group_name_H-M   'P 1'
#
loop_
_entity.id
_entity.type
_entity.pdbx_description
1 polymer ?
#
loop_
_entity_poly.entity_id
_entity_poly.type
_entity_poly.pdbx_seq_one_letter_code
_entity_poly.pdbx_strand_id
1 'polypeptide(L)'
;MIRSLILSVSVGLLLTATASAQAIEEQPHYVGSEHCTSCHQEASEVWAGSHHALAWTMPSPDTVVADFDGTTFEHDGVRYAFSTQDGTYRVHLTEADGAEKDYTVHSVAGIAPLQQYLIETEPGRLQSFDVVWDVERQRWFHLYPDQTLPPDDGLHWTGPYKNWNARCAECHATGFEKQYDERLRSYASVQAEIGVGCEACHGPGSRHIDWAQTPEAAAPEGYGFSMDFRSAGTEAMIQQCATCHSRREPFGAGNPLPGTGFNDAYNLSLLRPGLYHADGQILDEVYVYGSFLQSKMYDKGVGCLNCHDAHSAGLKAEGNTVCTQCHSPAGNPEFASLPLKQYDDPSHHFHEPESKGAQCKNCHMIERTYMGVDGRRDHSFRIPRPDLAATTGGPDACTDCHA
;
A
#
# COMPACT_ATOMS: atom_id res chain seq x y z
N MET A 1 -66.39 -72.26 -19.58
CA MET A 1 -65.05 -71.86 -19.23
C MET A 1 -64.69 -70.63 -20.08
N ILE A 2 -64.90 -69.42 -19.52
CA ILE A 2 -64.71 -68.14 -20.21
C ILE A 2 -63.41 -67.56 -19.68
N ARG A 3 -62.39 -67.38 -20.52
CA ARG A 3 -61.13 -66.68 -20.20
C ARG A 3 -61.32 -65.25 -20.52
N SER A 4 -61.32 -64.40 -19.51
CA SER A 4 -61.21 -62.93 -19.65
C SER A 4 -59.77 -62.50 -19.94
N LEU A 5 -59.59 -61.75 -21.03
CA LEU A 5 -58.33 -61.09 -21.38
C LEU A 5 -58.36 -59.70 -20.76
N ILE A 6 -57.41 -59.41 -19.86
CA ILE A 6 -57.20 -58.06 -19.32
C ILE A 6 -56.12 -57.37 -20.17
N LEU A 7 -56.54 -56.31 -20.84
CA LEU A 7 -55.66 -55.44 -21.65
C LEU A 7 -55.11 -54.32 -20.73
N SER A 8 -53.82 -54.38 -20.41
CA SER A 8 -53.17 -53.34 -19.65
C SER A 8 -52.66 -52.23 -20.59
N VAL A 9 -53.25 -51.07 -20.49
CA VAL A 9 -52.79 -49.85 -21.18
C VAL A 9 -51.76 -49.15 -20.31
N SER A 10 -50.49 -49.21 -20.72
CA SER A 10 -49.37 -48.40 -20.07
C SER A 10 -49.37 -47.05 -20.69
N VAL A 11 -49.81 -46.06 -19.92
CA VAL A 11 -49.58 -44.59 -20.27
C VAL A 11 -48.15 -44.18 -19.90
N GLY A 12 -47.31 -44.10 -20.89
CA GLY A 12 -45.96 -43.55 -20.73
C GLY A 12 -46.00 -42.03 -20.57
N LEU A 13 -45.68 -41.55 -19.38
CA LEU A 13 -45.51 -40.12 -19.08
C LEU A 13 -44.13 -39.70 -19.60
N LEU A 14 -44.04 -39.00 -20.76
CA LEU A 14 -42.80 -38.35 -21.23
C LEU A 14 -42.58 -37.10 -20.39
N LEU A 15 -41.70 -37.18 -19.41
CA LEU A 15 -41.12 -36.03 -18.72
C LEU A 15 -40.09 -35.37 -19.65
N THR A 16 -40.47 -34.30 -20.31
CA THR A 16 -39.53 -33.41 -21.00
C THR A 16 -38.81 -32.58 -19.94
N ALA A 17 -37.61 -33.01 -19.57
CA ALA A 17 -36.68 -32.16 -18.78
C ALA A 17 -36.21 -31.03 -19.66
N THR A 18 -36.77 -29.82 -19.49
CA THR A 18 -36.16 -28.57 -19.98
C THR A 18 -34.93 -28.32 -19.15
N ALA A 19 -33.77 -28.67 -19.64
CA ALA A 19 -32.50 -28.20 -19.11
C ALA A 19 -32.46 -26.69 -19.35
N SER A 20 -32.73 -25.90 -18.32
CA SER A 20 -32.38 -24.47 -18.29
C SER A 20 -30.86 -24.41 -18.35
N ALA A 21 -30.28 -24.04 -19.50
CA ALA A 21 -28.91 -23.66 -19.57
C ALA A 21 -28.78 -22.37 -18.73
N GLN A 22 -28.37 -22.51 -17.47
CA GLN A 22 -27.89 -21.37 -16.72
C GLN A 22 -26.68 -20.84 -17.49
N ALA A 23 -26.79 -19.64 -18.03
CA ALA A 23 -25.65 -18.94 -18.54
C ALA A 23 -24.61 -18.91 -17.41
N ILE A 24 -23.45 -19.48 -17.64
CA ILE A 24 -22.32 -19.35 -16.70
C ILE A 24 -22.00 -17.85 -16.70
N GLU A 25 -22.38 -17.16 -15.64
CA GLU A 25 -22.06 -15.76 -15.47
C GLU A 25 -20.53 -15.65 -15.41
N GLU A 26 -19.97 -14.94 -16.35
CA GLU A 26 -18.52 -14.76 -16.43
C GLU A 26 -18.05 -14.05 -15.14
N GLN A 27 -17.03 -14.63 -14.50
CA GLN A 27 -16.48 -14.03 -13.28
C GLN A 27 -15.85 -12.68 -13.60
N PRO A 28 -16.03 -11.66 -12.74
CA PRO A 28 -15.38 -10.37 -12.95
C PRO A 28 -13.87 -10.54 -13.09
N HIS A 29 -13.28 -9.86 -14.05
CA HIS A 29 -11.84 -9.87 -14.28
C HIS A 29 -11.29 -8.44 -14.34
N TYR A 30 -9.99 -8.31 -14.06
CA TYR A 30 -9.27 -7.04 -14.12
C TYR A 30 -9.11 -6.61 -15.59
N VAL A 31 -9.26 -5.31 -15.83
CA VAL A 31 -9.20 -4.72 -17.17
C VAL A 31 -8.04 -3.73 -17.34
N GLY A 32 -7.43 -3.27 -16.22
CA GLY A 32 -6.38 -2.26 -16.20
C GLY A 32 -6.90 -0.83 -16.12
N SER A 33 -6.14 0.02 -15.44
CA SER A 33 -6.51 1.41 -15.18
C SER A 33 -6.74 2.23 -16.47
N GLU A 34 -6.07 1.89 -17.56
CA GLU A 34 -6.23 2.56 -18.85
C GLU A 34 -7.67 2.54 -19.39
N HIS A 35 -8.44 1.49 -19.08
CA HIS A 35 -9.83 1.38 -19.48
C HIS A 35 -10.77 2.30 -18.69
N CYS A 36 -10.32 2.81 -17.53
CA CYS A 36 -11.10 3.70 -16.67
C CYS A 36 -10.97 5.17 -17.09
N THR A 37 -9.81 5.54 -17.66
CA THR A 37 -9.39 6.93 -17.92
C THR A 37 -10.33 7.70 -18.83
N SER A 38 -10.90 7.04 -19.85
CA SER A 38 -11.77 7.68 -20.84
C SER A 38 -13.08 8.20 -20.24
N CYS A 39 -13.58 7.60 -19.17
CA CYS A 39 -14.81 8.00 -18.50
C CYS A 39 -14.55 8.73 -17.17
N HIS A 40 -13.46 8.45 -16.48
CA HIS A 40 -13.09 8.99 -15.17
C HIS A 40 -11.84 9.90 -15.26
N GLN A 41 -11.84 10.83 -16.23
CA GLN A 41 -10.68 11.66 -16.56
C GLN A 41 -10.12 12.43 -15.34
N GLU A 42 -10.97 13.12 -14.58
CA GLU A 42 -10.53 13.91 -13.42
C GLU A 42 -9.82 13.06 -12.36
N ALA A 43 -10.42 11.94 -11.97
CA ALA A 43 -9.81 11.01 -11.00
C ALA A 43 -8.51 10.39 -11.54
N SER A 44 -8.48 10.07 -12.82
CA SER A 44 -7.33 9.49 -13.51
C SER A 44 -6.14 10.45 -13.61
N GLU A 45 -6.37 11.73 -13.94
CA GLU A 45 -5.33 12.75 -14.02
C GLU A 45 -4.66 12.97 -12.66
N VAL A 46 -5.46 13.00 -11.58
CA VAL A 46 -4.95 13.15 -10.21
C VAL A 46 -4.19 11.90 -9.76
N TRP A 47 -4.70 10.71 -10.08
CA TRP A 47 -4.08 9.44 -9.70
C TRP A 47 -2.75 9.19 -10.43
N ALA A 48 -2.64 9.51 -11.72
CA ALA A 48 -1.46 9.19 -12.53
C ALA A 48 -0.14 9.75 -11.98
N GLY A 49 -0.18 10.89 -11.29
CA GLY A 49 0.98 11.49 -10.61
C GLY A 49 1.15 11.08 -9.15
N SER A 50 0.29 10.22 -8.62
CA SER A 50 0.29 9.84 -7.22
C SER A 50 1.33 8.78 -6.87
N HIS A 51 1.70 8.70 -5.59
CA HIS A 51 2.53 7.62 -5.06
C HIS A 51 1.90 6.23 -5.24
N HIS A 52 0.58 6.13 -5.38
CA HIS A 52 -0.10 4.88 -5.69
C HIS A 52 0.23 4.41 -7.12
N ALA A 53 0.04 5.25 -8.12
CA ALA A 53 0.36 4.91 -9.51
C ALA A 53 1.86 4.61 -9.68
N LEU A 54 2.72 5.36 -8.98
CA LEU A 54 4.18 5.27 -9.07
C LEU A 54 4.80 4.32 -8.03
N ALA A 55 3.98 3.51 -7.34
CA ALA A 55 4.48 2.56 -6.35
C ALA A 55 5.39 1.48 -6.94
N TRP A 56 5.13 1.08 -8.18
CA TRP A 56 5.95 0.15 -8.97
C TRP A 56 5.81 0.47 -10.46
N THR A 57 6.92 0.71 -11.14
CA THR A 57 6.92 1.12 -12.55
C THR A 57 8.00 0.38 -13.36
N MET A 58 7.84 0.32 -14.66
CA MET A 58 8.94 -0.08 -15.56
C MET A 58 9.95 1.07 -15.69
N PRO A 59 11.25 0.78 -15.83
CA PRO A 59 12.27 1.81 -15.92
C PRO A 59 12.17 2.54 -17.25
N SER A 60 12.12 3.86 -17.16
CA SER A 60 12.10 4.80 -18.31
C SER A 60 12.72 6.13 -17.88
N PRO A 61 13.01 7.04 -18.82
CA PRO A 61 13.47 8.40 -18.46
C PRO A 61 12.49 9.19 -17.57
N ASP A 62 11.19 8.84 -17.60
CA ASP A 62 10.15 9.50 -16.80
C ASP A 62 10.00 8.88 -15.41
N THR A 63 10.40 7.62 -15.24
CA THR A 63 10.19 6.86 -13.99
C THR A 63 11.47 6.64 -13.19
N VAL A 64 12.65 6.74 -13.79
CA VAL A 64 13.95 6.66 -13.10
C VAL A 64 14.42 8.07 -12.77
N VAL A 65 14.46 8.41 -11.48
CA VAL A 65 14.87 9.74 -11.01
C VAL A 65 16.31 9.80 -10.52
N ALA A 66 16.97 8.64 -10.36
CA ALA A 66 18.38 8.59 -9.96
C ALA A 66 19.32 8.86 -11.13
N ASP A 67 20.53 9.28 -10.76
CA ASP A 67 21.60 9.51 -11.70
C ASP A 67 22.30 8.19 -12.08
N PHE A 68 21.99 7.69 -13.29
CA PHE A 68 22.65 6.53 -13.92
C PHE A 68 23.67 6.95 -14.99
N ASP A 69 24.15 8.18 -14.98
CA ASP A 69 25.15 8.67 -15.94
C ASP A 69 26.60 8.48 -15.43
N GLY A 70 26.97 7.22 -15.20
CA GLY A 70 28.32 6.84 -14.75
C GLY A 70 28.65 7.17 -13.30
N THR A 71 27.64 7.40 -12.46
CA THR A 71 27.83 7.65 -11.03
C THR A 71 28.26 6.39 -10.28
N THR A 72 28.93 6.58 -9.15
CA THR A 72 29.42 5.46 -8.32
C THR A 72 29.08 5.67 -6.85
N PHE A 73 28.95 4.55 -6.14
CA PHE A 73 28.75 4.53 -4.69
C PHE A 73 29.63 3.41 -4.10
N GLU A 74 30.13 3.59 -2.88
CA GLU A 74 30.93 2.57 -2.19
C GLU A 74 30.36 2.34 -0.79
N HIS A 75 30.20 1.06 -0.44
CA HIS A 75 29.75 0.64 0.88
C HIS A 75 30.36 -0.71 1.22
N ASP A 76 30.94 -0.81 2.41
CA ASP A 76 31.48 -2.05 3.00
C ASP A 76 32.48 -2.81 2.07
N GLY A 77 33.29 -2.04 1.34
CA GLY A 77 34.28 -2.56 0.40
C GLY A 77 33.72 -2.98 -0.96
N VAL A 78 32.43 -2.86 -1.18
CA VAL A 78 31.78 -3.09 -2.48
C VAL A 78 31.62 -1.76 -3.20
N ARG A 79 32.03 -1.72 -4.47
CA ARG A 79 31.82 -0.57 -5.34
C ARG A 79 30.67 -0.84 -6.30
N TYR A 80 29.76 0.09 -6.38
CA TYR A 80 28.61 0.10 -7.28
C TYR A 80 28.80 1.18 -8.33
N ALA A 81 28.66 0.84 -9.60
CA ALA A 81 28.68 1.80 -10.70
C ALA A 81 27.34 1.72 -11.46
N PHE A 82 26.72 2.86 -11.63
CA PHE A 82 25.39 2.99 -12.24
C PHE A 82 25.54 3.59 -13.65
N SER A 83 24.92 2.98 -14.65
CA SER A 83 25.03 3.42 -16.02
C SER A 83 23.74 3.16 -16.80
N THR A 84 23.53 3.97 -17.85
CA THR A 84 22.49 3.73 -18.85
C THR A 84 23.16 3.37 -20.18
N GLN A 85 22.79 2.23 -20.75
CA GLN A 85 23.28 1.79 -22.04
C GLN A 85 22.11 1.34 -22.92
N ASP A 86 21.96 1.95 -24.06
CA ASP A 86 20.87 1.66 -25.03
C ASP A 86 19.47 1.67 -24.37
N GLY A 87 19.22 2.64 -23.47
CA GLY A 87 17.96 2.77 -22.73
C GLY A 87 17.79 1.75 -21.59
N THR A 88 18.79 0.92 -21.31
CA THR A 88 18.80 -0.06 -20.24
C THR A 88 19.61 0.46 -19.06
N TYR A 89 19.01 0.48 -17.88
CA TYR A 89 19.65 0.88 -16.63
C TYR A 89 20.40 -0.32 -16.01
N ARG A 90 21.67 -0.11 -15.65
CA ARG A 90 22.59 -1.17 -15.20
C ARG A 90 23.30 -0.79 -13.93
N VAL A 91 23.57 -1.80 -13.12
CA VAL A 91 24.40 -1.71 -11.91
C VAL A 91 25.53 -2.70 -12.07
N HIS A 92 26.77 -2.19 -12.06
CA HIS A 92 27.98 -2.99 -12.03
C HIS A 92 28.55 -2.99 -10.62
N LEU A 93 28.75 -4.16 -10.03
CA LEU A 93 29.32 -4.35 -8.71
C LEU A 93 30.76 -4.88 -8.83
N THR A 94 31.68 -4.28 -8.06
CA THR A 94 32.99 -4.84 -7.78
C THR A 94 33.04 -5.18 -6.29
N GLU A 95 33.05 -6.47 -5.99
CA GLU A 95 33.09 -6.98 -4.61
C GLU A 95 34.48 -6.72 -3.97
N ALA A 96 34.57 -6.78 -2.64
CA ALA A 96 35.81 -6.56 -1.91
C ALA A 96 36.96 -7.50 -2.28
N ASP A 97 36.65 -8.71 -2.78
CA ASP A 97 37.63 -9.70 -3.28
C ASP A 97 38.00 -9.47 -4.76
N GLY A 98 37.42 -8.44 -5.41
CA GLY A 98 37.61 -8.10 -6.81
C GLY A 98 36.72 -8.87 -7.79
N ALA A 99 35.75 -9.65 -7.30
CA ALA A 99 34.77 -10.29 -8.18
C ALA A 99 33.82 -9.22 -8.77
N GLU A 100 33.51 -9.33 -10.04
CA GLU A 100 32.66 -8.41 -10.76
C GLU A 100 31.32 -9.06 -11.09
N LYS A 101 30.21 -8.28 -10.98
CA LYS A 101 28.86 -8.71 -11.30
C LYS A 101 28.12 -7.59 -12.00
N ASP A 102 27.42 -7.92 -13.07
CA ASP A 102 26.56 -7.02 -13.80
C ASP A 102 25.09 -7.35 -13.60
N TYR A 103 24.30 -6.33 -13.29
CA TYR A 103 22.86 -6.45 -13.13
C TYR A 103 22.12 -5.44 -13.99
N THR A 104 20.98 -5.86 -14.51
CA THR A 104 20.04 -4.98 -15.17
C THR A 104 18.92 -4.62 -14.20
N VAL A 105 18.55 -3.35 -14.13
CA VAL A 105 17.36 -2.91 -13.41
C VAL A 105 16.12 -3.45 -14.13
N HIS A 106 15.39 -4.33 -13.45
CA HIS A 106 14.15 -4.91 -13.98
C HIS A 106 13.00 -3.90 -13.89
N SER A 107 12.84 -3.28 -12.73
CA SER A 107 11.75 -2.32 -12.46
C SER A 107 12.11 -1.41 -11.28
N VAL A 108 11.26 -0.43 -11.01
CA VAL A 108 11.52 0.66 -10.06
C VAL A 108 10.39 0.73 -9.04
N ALA A 109 10.73 0.85 -7.77
CA ALA A 109 9.79 0.98 -6.66
C ALA A 109 9.86 2.39 -6.05
N GLY A 110 8.71 3.08 -6.04
CA GLY A 110 8.56 4.43 -5.51
C GLY A 110 9.16 5.53 -6.38
N ILE A 111 8.89 6.78 -5.99
CA ILE A 111 9.33 7.97 -6.70
C ILE A 111 9.94 9.02 -5.76
N ALA A 112 9.44 9.13 -4.54
CA ALA A 112 9.92 10.01 -3.48
C ALA A 112 9.46 9.48 -2.11
N PRO A 113 10.19 9.76 -1.00
CA PRO A 113 11.47 10.50 -0.89
C PRO A 113 12.69 9.68 -1.31
N LEU A 114 12.53 8.37 -1.48
CA LEU A 114 13.55 7.47 -1.99
C LEU A 114 13.02 6.68 -3.19
N GLN A 115 13.94 6.28 -4.07
CA GLN A 115 13.65 5.37 -5.16
C GLN A 115 14.51 4.12 -5.04
N GLN A 116 13.88 2.95 -5.11
CA GLN A 116 14.53 1.63 -5.00
C GLN A 116 14.44 0.88 -6.33
N TYR A 117 15.46 0.09 -6.63
CA TYR A 117 15.58 -0.66 -7.87
C TYR A 117 15.39 -2.15 -7.62
N LEU A 118 14.67 -2.81 -8.52
CA LEU A 118 14.42 -4.24 -8.47
C LEU A 118 15.30 -4.94 -9.48
N ILE A 119 15.97 -5.97 -9.04
CA ILE A 119 16.87 -6.77 -9.84
C ILE A 119 16.34 -8.20 -9.92
N GLU A 120 16.23 -8.73 -11.12
CA GLU A 120 15.94 -10.14 -11.31
C GLU A 120 17.23 -10.95 -11.15
N THR A 121 17.31 -11.75 -10.08
CA THR A 121 18.50 -12.56 -9.77
C THR A 121 18.43 -13.97 -10.33
N GLU A 122 17.22 -14.49 -10.48
CA GLU A 122 16.88 -15.77 -11.10
C GLU A 122 15.55 -15.59 -11.84
N PRO A 123 15.22 -16.38 -12.86
CA PRO A 123 13.98 -16.23 -13.60
C PRO A 123 12.74 -16.12 -12.71
N GLY A 124 12.04 -15.01 -12.79
CA GLY A 124 10.86 -14.68 -11.99
C GLY A 124 11.14 -14.22 -10.56
N ARG A 125 12.38 -14.26 -10.09
CA ARG A 125 12.75 -13.83 -8.72
C ARG A 125 13.27 -12.40 -8.72
N LEU A 126 12.43 -11.49 -8.26
CA LEU A 126 12.79 -10.08 -8.08
C LEU A 126 13.31 -9.83 -6.66
N GLN A 127 14.39 -9.10 -6.56
CA GLN A 127 15.02 -8.69 -5.30
C GLN A 127 15.06 -7.17 -5.20
N SER A 128 14.73 -6.64 -4.01
CA SER A 128 14.85 -5.22 -3.71
C SER A 128 16.31 -4.90 -3.40
N PHE A 129 16.91 -4.01 -4.19
CA PHE A 129 18.30 -3.64 -4.05
C PHE A 129 18.50 -2.68 -2.87
N ASP A 130 19.57 -2.86 -2.08
CA ASP A 130 19.78 -2.07 -0.85
C ASP A 130 20.52 -0.74 -1.08
N VAL A 131 21.10 -0.51 -2.26
CA VAL A 131 21.61 0.80 -2.65
C VAL A 131 20.50 1.55 -3.40
N VAL A 132 20.05 2.64 -2.81
CA VAL A 132 18.85 3.38 -3.22
C VAL A 132 19.17 4.85 -3.44
N TRP A 133 18.27 5.57 -4.10
CA TRP A 133 18.43 6.99 -4.40
C TRP A 133 17.63 7.87 -3.42
N ASP A 134 18.32 8.78 -2.74
CA ASP A 134 17.74 9.86 -1.94
C ASP A 134 17.33 10.98 -2.90
N VAL A 135 16.02 11.12 -3.13
CA VAL A 135 15.49 12.07 -4.12
C VAL A 135 15.68 13.53 -3.70
N GLU A 136 15.64 13.83 -2.41
CA GLU A 136 15.83 15.20 -1.92
C GLU A 136 17.29 15.64 -1.97
N ARG A 137 18.21 14.72 -1.57
CA ARG A 137 19.65 15.02 -1.52
C ARG A 137 20.40 14.67 -2.80
N GLN A 138 19.70 14.09 -3.79
CA GLN A 138 20.26 13.69 -5.10
C GLN A 138 21.54 12.86 -4.94
N ARG A 139 21.44 11.76 -4.18
CA ARG A 139 22.60 10.90 -3.90
C ARG A 139 22.19 9.44 -3.72
N TRP A 140 23.12 8.55 -4.03
CA TRP A 140 23.06 7.14 -3.65
C TRP A 140 23.34 6.97 -2.15
N PHE A 141 22.66 6.04 -1.51
CA PHE A 141 22.97 5.61 -0.14
C PHE A 141 22.56 4.15 0.06
N HIS A 142 23.14 3.51 1.09
CA HIS A 142 22.78 2.15 1.50
C HIS A 142 21.71 2.20 2.59
N LEU A 143 20.68 1.36 2.49
CA LEU A 143 19.58 1.33 3.46
C LEU A 143 20.03 0.96 4.88
N TYR A 144 21.14 0.22 5.00
CA TYR A 144 21.72 -0.23 6.26
C TYR A 144 23.18 0.23 6.36
N PRO A 145 23.44 1.54 6.53
CA PRO A 145 24.80 2.09 6.46
C PRO A 145 25.72 1.60 7.59
N ASP A 146 25.14 1.20 8.72
CA ASP A 146 25.86 0.78 9.92
C ASP A 146 25.92 -0.76 10.08
N GLN A 147 25.51 -1.53 9.07
CA GLN A 147 25.45 -2.98 9.11
C GLN A 147 26.25 -3.60 7.97
N THR A 148 27.11 -4.55 8.31
CA THR A 148 27.75 -5.46 7.35
C THR A 148 26.85 -6.66 7.15
N LEU A 149 26.29 -6.80 5.95
CA LEU A 149 25.37 -7.87 5.57
C LEU A 149 26.02 -8.77 4.52
N PRO A 150 26.67 -9.89 4.91
CA PRO A 150 27.28 -10.79 3.94
C PRO A 150 26.22 -11.49 3.06
N PRO A 151 26.58 -12.00 1.87
CA PRO A 151 25.62 -12.57 0.91
C PRO A 151 24.79 -13.76 1.41
N ASP A 152 25.21 -14.42 2.48
CA ASP A 152 24.49 -15.52 3.14
C ASP A 152 23.57 -15.04 4.29
N ASP A 153 23.58 -13.75 4.64
CA ASP A 153 22.63 -13.17 5.58
C ASP A 153 21.25 -13.03 4.92
N GLY A 154 20.20 -13.39 5.67
CA GLY A 154 18.83 -13.27 5.19
C GLY A 154 18.39 -11.83 4.88
N LEU A 155 19.03 -10.83 5.50
CA LEU A 155 18.77 -9.40 5.29
C LEU A 155 19.62 -8.78 4.16
N HIS A 156 20.65 -9.49 3.66
CA HIS A 156 21.37 -9.06 2.46
C HIS A 156 20.40 -8.91 1.28
N TRP A 157 20.65 -7.98 0.35
CA TRP A 157 19.72 -7.70 -0.74
C TRP A 157 19.39 -8.92 -1.63
N THR A 158 20.27 -9.94 -1.69
CA THR A 158 19.99 -11.21 -2.37
C THR A 158 19.25 -12.22 -1.48
N GLY A 159 19.05 -11.90 -0.19
CA GLY A 159 18.44 -12.78 0.80
C GLY A 159 16.91 -12.83 0.73
N PRO A 160 16.29 -13.76 1.45
CA PRO A 160 14.84 -14.01 1.39
C PRO A 160 13.99 -12.85 1.94
N TYR A 161 14.54 -12.00 2.81
CA TYR A 161 13.79 -10.86 3.36
C TYR A 161 13.70 -9.68 2.38
N LYS A 162 14.49 -9.69 1.31
CA LYS A 162 14.48 -8.68 0.24
C LYS A 162 13.77 -9.16 -1.03
N ASN A 163 13.16 -10.34 -0.97
CA ASN A 163 12.42 -10.88 -2.11
C ASN A 163 11.13 -10.07 -2.35
N TRP A 164 11.09 -9.39 -3.49
CA TRP A 164 9.97 -8.54 -3.88
C TRP A 164 8.66 -9.30 -4.02
N ASN A 165 8.68 -10.46 -4.72
CA ASN A 165 7.50 -11.28 -4.95
C ASN A 165 6.83 -11.74 -3.65
N ALA A 166 7.62 -12.00 -2.60
CA ALA A 166 7.10 -12.52 -1.34
C ALA A 166 6.72 -11.45 -0.33
N ARG A 167 7.31 -10.24 -0.42
CA ARG A 167 7.26 -9.25 0.66
C ARG A 167 6.65 -7.91 0.28
N CYS A 168 6.77 -7.51 -0.99
CA CYS A 168 6.50 -6.14 -1.41
C CYS A 168 5.39 -6.05 -2.48
N ALA A 169 5.43 -6.91 -3.48
CA ALA A 169 4.59 -6.82 -4.68
C ALA A 169 3.09 -6.76 -4.37
N GLU A 170 2.63 -7.46 -3.34
CA GLU A 170 1.20 -7.48 -2.94
C GLU A 170 0.65 -6.09 -2.58
N CYS A 171 1.51 -5.18 -2.04
CA CYS A 171 1.13 -3.80 -1.73
C CYS A 171 1.46 -2.82 -2.88
N HIS A 172 2.29 -3.22 -3.83
CA HIS A 172 2.80 -2.37 -4.90
C HIS A 172 2.25 -2.73 -6.28
N ALA A 173 1.31 -3.67 -6.37
CA ALA A 173 0.68 -4.12 -7.62
C ALA A 173 -0.84 -4.25 -7.46
N THR A 174 -1.54 -4.38 -8.57
CA THR A 174 -2.99 -4.61 -8.66
C THR A 174 -3.26 -6.06 -9.07
N GLY A 175 -4.12 -6.76 -8.32
CA GLY A 175 -4.50 -8.13 -8.64
C GLY A 175 -3.30 -9.09 -8.66
N PHE A 176 -2.39 -8.92 -7.71
CA PHE A 176 -1.15 -9.71 -7.64
C PHE A 176 -1.41 -11.12 -7.11
N GLU A 177 -0.79 -12.09 -7.76
CA GLU A 177 -0.68 -13.47 -7.31
C GLU A 177 0.78 -13.92 -7.31
N LYS A 178 1.24 -14.41 -6.18
CA LYS A 178 2.65 -14.80 -5.97
C LYS A 178 3.09 -15.97 -6.82
N GLN A 179 2.24 -16.97 -7.00
CA GLN A 179 2.48 -18.21 -7.75
C GLN A 179 3.86 -18.82 -7.49
N TYR A 180 4.19 -19.01 -6.22
CA TYR A 180 5.45 -19.65 -5.82
C TYR A 180 5.36 -21.17 -5.91
N ASP A 181 6.27 -21.80 -6.66
CA ASP A 181 6.44 -23.26 -6.71
C ASP A 181 7.53 -23.68 -5.71
N GLU A 182 7.12 -24.34 -4.63
CA GLU A 182 8.02 -24.80 -3.56
C GLU A 182 9.03 -25.83 -4.04
N ARG A 183 8.68 -26.67 -5.01
CA ARG A 183 9.54 -27.72 -5.54
C ARG A 183 10.62 -27.15 -6.45
N LEU A 184 10.27 -26.19 -7.28
CA LEU A 184 11.20 -25.51 -8.19
C LEU A 184 11.91 -24.34 -7.50
N ARG A 185 11.40 -23.89 -6.34
CA ARG A 185 11.83 -22.68 -5.62
C ARG A 185 11.82 -21.44 -6.50
N SER A 186 10.86 -21.35 -7.38
CA SER A 186 10.73 -20.28 -8.37
C SER A 186 9.40 -19.56 -8.25
N TYR A 187 9.33 -18.36 -8.81
CA TYR A 187 8.13 -17.56 -8.89
C TYR A 187 7.65 -17.49 -10.34
N ALA A 188 6.34 -17.64 -10.52
CA ALA A 188 5.64 -17.34 -11.76
C ALA A 188 4.58 -16.25 -11.49
N SER A 189 4.97 -15.24 -10.68
CA SER A 189 4.05 -14.19 -10.22
C SER A 189 3.37 -13.50 -11.39
N VAL A 190 2.08 -13.20 -11.21
CA VAL A 190 1.27 -12.45 -12.15
C VAL A 190 0.56 -11.31 -11.44
N GLN A 191 0.25 -10.25 -12.14
CA GLN A 191 -0.53 -9.12 -11.68
C GLN A 191 -1.35 -8.56 -12.86
N ALA A 192 -2.47 -7.93 -12.55
CA ALA A 192 -3.25 -7.23 -13.56
C ALA A 192 -2.49 -6.01 -14.09
N GLU A 193 -1.89 -5.23 -13.19
CA GLU A 193 -0.94 -4.16 -13.54
C GLU A 193 0.07 -3.95 -12.40
N ILE A 194 1.25 -3.45 -12.73
CA ILE A 194 2.20 -2.95 -11.74
C ILE A 194 1.77 -1.55 -11.27
N GLY A 195 2.11 -1.19 -10.02
CA GLY A 195 1.53 -0.01 -9.38
C GLY A 195 0.16 -0.30 -8.77
N VAL A 196 -0.30 0.61 -7.92
CA VAL A 196 -1.61 0.53 -7.28
C VAL A 196 -2.61 1.26 -8.17
N GLY A 197 -3.22 0.52 -9.09
CA GLY A 197 -4.20 1.01 -10.04
C GLY A 197 -5.60 1.17 -9.47
N CYS A 198 -6.53 1.59 -10.33
CA CYS A 198 -7.93 1.81 -9.96
C CYS A 198 -8.54 0.56 -9.31
N GLU A 199 -8.29 -0.59 -9.92
CA GLU A 199 -8.87 -1.86 -9.51
C GLU A 199 -8.24 -2.47 -8.24
N ALA A 200 -7.11 -1.93 -7.76
CA ALA A 200 -6.54 -2.32 -6.47
C ALA A 200 -7.45 -1.93 -5.29
N CYS A 201 -8.26 -0.89 -5.48
CA CYS A 201 -9.21 -0.39 -4.48
C CYS A 201 -10.66 -0.72 -4.85
N HIS A 202 -11.03 -0.60 -6.13
CA HIS A 202 -12.42 -0.79 -6.61
C HIS A 202 -12.75 -2.25 -6.92
N GLY A 203 -11.76 -3.08 -7.24
CA GLY A 203 -11.94 -4.45 -7.70
C GLY A 203 -12.07 -4.58 -9.20
N PRO A 204 -12.20 -5.81 -9.72
CA PRO A 204 -12.26 -6.11 -11.15
C PRO A 204 -13.37 -5.34 -11.86
N GLY A 205 -12.99 -4.57 -12.91
CA GLY A 205 -13.85 -3.59 -13.58
C GLY A 205 -14.67 -4.12 -14.75
N SER A 206 -14.48 -5.36 -15.18
CA SER A 206 -15.14 -5.86 -16.38
C SER A 206 -16.67 -5.71 -16.37
N ARG A 207 -17.34 -6.09 -15.29
CA ARG A 207 -18.79 -5.92 -15.14
C ARG A 207 -19.25 -4.45 -15.12
N HIS A 208 -18.43 -3.57 -14.57
CA HIS A 208 -18.70 -2.15 -14.58
C HIS A 208 -18.69 -1.58 -15.99
N ILE A 209 -17.68 -1.96 -16.78
CA ILE A 209 -17.54 -1.52 -18.17
C ILE A 209 -18.70 -2.05 -19.02
N ASP A 210 -19.05 -3.34 -18.89
CA ASP A 210 -20.17 -3.94 -19.62
C ASP A 210 -21.49 -3.21 -19.33
N TRP A 211 -21.74 -2.89 -18.05
CA TRP A 211 -22.91 -2.10 -17.67
C TRP A 211 -22.86 -0.68 -18.24
N ALA A 212 -21.73 0.02 -18.08
CA ALA A 212 -21.57 1.40 -18.51
C ALA A 212 -21.73 1.57 -20.03
N GLN A 213 -21.44 0.53 -20.80
CA GLN A 213 -21.62 0.49 -22.26
C GLN A 213 -23.06 0.10 -22.68
N THR A 214 -23.92 -0.23 -21.72
CA THR A 214 -25.30 -0.63 -21.96
C THR A 214 -26.27 0.40 -21.36
N PRO A 215 -26.59 1.52 -22.06
CA PRO A 215 -27.22 2.72 -21.46
C PRO A 215 -28.59 2.47 -20.82
N GLU A 216 -29.31 1.42 -21.22
CA GLU A 216 -30.64 1.10 -20.70
C GLU A 216 -30.62 0.01 -19.61
N ALA A 217 -29.46 -0.55 -19.28
CA ALA A 217 -29.35 -1.58 -18.27
C ALA A 217 -29.46 -0.97 -16.86
N ALA A 218 -30.23 -1.63 -15.99
CA ALA A 218 -30.25 -1.27 -14.57
C ALA A 218 -28.84 -1.45 -13.98
N ALA A 219 -28.45 -0.51 -13.12
CA ALA A 219 -27.15 -0.59 -12.45
C ALA A 219 -27.06 -1.89 -11.60
N PRO A 220 -26.02 -2.69 -11.79
CA PRO A 220 -25.78 -3.84 -10.94
C PRO A 220 -25.43 -3.42 -9.51
N GLU A 221 -25.49 -4.35 -8.57
CA GLU A 221 -25.04 -4.10 -7.20
C GLU A 221 -23.58 -3.61 -7.21
N GLY A 222 -23.28 -2.60 -6.40
CA GLY A 222 -21.95 -1.99 -6.36
C GLY A 222 -21.48 -1.43 -7.71
N TYR A 223 -22.38 -1.18 -8.64
CA TYR A 223 -22.04 -0.80 -10.04
C TYR A 223 -21.12 -1.82 -10.74
N GLY A 224 -21.17 -3.08 -10.31
CA GLY A 224 -20.37 -4.17 -10.87
C GLY A 224 -18.98 -4.34 -10.24
N PHE A 225 -18.62 -3.49 -9.25
CA PHE A 225 -17.39 -3.62 -8.48
C PHE A 225 -17.58 -4.47 -7.21
N SER A 226 -16.49 -5.02 -6.71
CA SER A 226 -16.49 -5.74 -5.44
C SER A 226 -16.54 -4.81 -4.21
N MET A 227 -16.10 -3.55 -4.37
CA MET A 227 -16.13 -2.50 -3.35
C MET A 227 -16.88 -1.28 -3.86
N ASP A 228 -18.00 -0.93 -3.22
CA ASP A 228 -18.73 0.32 -3.48
C ASP A 228 -18.47 1.34 -2.38
N PHE A 229 -17.55 2.26 -2.61
CA PHE A 229 -17.15 3.31 -1.66
C PHE A 229 -18.26 4.31 -1.31
N ARG A 230 -19.36 4.36 -2.06
CA ARG A 230 -20.49 5.25 -1.78
C ARG A 230 -21.41 4.68 -0.71
N SER A 231 -21.50 3.37 -0.62
CA SER A 231 -22.33 2.65 0.36
C SER A 231 -21.52 2.00 1.47
N ALA A 232 -20.22 1.83 1.28
CA ALA A 232 -19.35 1.25 2.28
C ALA A 232 -19.28 2.11 3.54
N GLY A 233 -19.39 1.46 4.70
CA GLY A 233 -19.18 2.13 5.99
C GLY A 233 -17.71 2.47 6.22
N THR A 234 -17.45 3.42 7.13
CA THR A 234 -16.10 3.89 7.47
C THR A 234 -15.12 2.74 7.78
N GLU A 235 -15.57 1.74 8.53
CA GLU A 235 -14.72 0.58 8.89
C GLU A 235 -14.29 -0.20 7.66
N ALA A 236 -15.19 -0.48 6.71
CA ALA A 236 -14.83 -1.18 5.48
C ALA A 236 -13.82 -0.39 4.63
N MET A 237 -13.97 0.94 4.57
CA MET A 237 -13.00 1.82 3.90
C MET A 237 -11.63 1.83 4.59
N ILE A 238 -11.59 1.86 5.92
CA ILE A 238 -10.35 1.75 6.69
C ILE A 238 -9.66 0.40 6.42
N GLN A 239 -10.41 -0.70 6.44
CA GLN A 239 -9.89 -2.04 6.19
C GLN A 239 -9.35 -2.19 4.77
N GLN A 240 -9.98 -1.56 3.77
CA GLN A 240 -9.46 -1.54 2.40
C GLN A 240 -8.08 -0.85 2.35
N CYS A 241 -7.91 0.30 2.99
CA CYS A 241 -6.59 0.96 3.08
C CYS A 241 -5.58 0.08 3.84
N ALA A 242 -6.02 -0.58 4.90
CA ALA A 242 -5.18 -1.43 5.75
C ALA A 242 -4.59 -2.64 5.02
N THR A 243 -5.18 -3.11 3.91
CA THR A 243 -4.63 -4.21 3.11
C THR A 243 -3.17 -3.96 2.69
N CYS A 244 -2.77 -2.69 2.51
CA CYS A 244 -1.41 -2.27 2.21
C CYS A 244 -0.77 -1.45 3.34
N HIS A 245 -1.53 -0.60 4.04
CA HIS A 245 -1.02 0.32 5.06
C HIS A 245 -0.95 -0.31 6.47
N SER A 246 -0.62 -1.61 6.56
CA SER A 246 -0.44 -2.35 7.82
C SER A 246 0.76 -3.28 7.80
N ARG A 247 1.38 -3.51 8.97
CA ARG A 247 2.30 -4.63 9.16
C ARG A 247 1.48 -5.88 9.41
N ARG A 248 1.49 -6.82 8.49
CA ARG A 248 0.61 -7.98 8.46
C ARG A 248 1.25 -9.20 7.83
N GLU A 249 0.67 -10.37 8.07
CA GLU A 249 0.99 -11.60 7.36
C GLU A 249 -0.25 -12.04 6.56
N PRO A 250 -0.14 -12.30 5.26
CA PRO A 250 -1.27 -12.75 4.44
C PRO A 250 -1.58 -14.22 4.68
N PHE A 251 -2.87 -14.59 4.64
CA PHE A 251 -3.32 -15.99 4.64
C PHE A 251 -3.29 -16.61 3.23
N GLY A 252 -3.44 -15.76 2.21
CA GLY A 252 -3.44 -16.16 0.80
C GLY A 252 -2.09 -15.95 0.11
N ALA A 253 -2.06 -16.30 -1.17
CA ALA A 253 -0.89 -16.16 -2.03
C ALA A 253 -0.94 -14.93 -2.96
N GLY A 254 -1.91 -14.02 -2.76
CA GLY A 254 -2.10 -12.83 -3.56
C GLY A 254 -3.10 -11.85 -2.95
N ASN A 255 -3.42 -10.79 -3.68
CA ASN A 255 -4.37 -9.78 -3.22
C ASN A 255 -5.76 -10.40 -2.99
N PRO A 256 -6.42 -10.14 -1.85
CA PRO A 256 -7.84 -10.41 -1.72
C PRO A 256 -8.64 -9.45 -2.64
N LEU A 257 -9.86 -9.82 -2.96
CA LEU A 257 -10.76 -8.87 -3.63
C LEU A 257 -11.04 -7.66 -2.71
N PRO A 258 -10.99 -6.43 -3.24
CA PRO A 258 -11.40 -5.24 -2.51
C PRO A 258 -12.77 -5.41 -1.84
N GLY A 259 -12.87 -4.93 -0.59
CA GLY A 259 -14.06 -5.15 0.25
C GLY A 259 -14.03 -6.44 1.09
N THR A 260 -13.05 -7.32 0.89
CA THR A 260 -12.83 -8.46 1.79
C THR A 260 -12.48 -7.93 3.19
N GLY A 261 -13.10 -8.51 4.24
CA GLY A 261 -12.77 -8.15 5.62
C GLY A 261 -11.28 -8.37 5.92
N PHE A 262 -10.65 -7.39 6.57
CA PHE A 262 -9.19 -7.43 6.80
C PHE A 262 -8.74 -8.74 7.48
N ASN A 263 -9.43 -9.16 8.53
CA ASN A 263 -9.09 -10.36 9.28
C ASN A 263 -9.44 -11.68 8.57
N ASP A 264 -10.15 -11.62 7.45
CA ASP A 264 -10.40 -12.78 6.60
C ASP A 264 -9.23 -13.06 5.65
N ALA A 265 -8.43 -12.04 5.38
CA ALA A 265 -7.28 -12.11 4.47
C ALA A 265 -5.92 -12.02 5.18
N TYR A 266 -5.86 -11.38 6.35
CA TYR A 266 -4.62 -11.00 6.99
C TYR A 266 -4.61 -11.19 8.51
N ASN A 267 -3.41 -11.47 9.05
CA ASN A 267 -3.12 -11.42 10.47
C ASN A 267 -2.33 -10.14 10.78
N LEU A 268 -2.96 -9.19 11.47
CA LEU A 268 -2.33 -7.94 11.88
C LEU A 268 -1.24 -8.19 12.93
N SER A 269 -0.06 -7.57 12.76
CA SER A 269 0.98 -7.59 13.78
C SER A 269 0.52 -6.83 15.03
N LEU A 270 0.52 -7.54 16.16
CA LEU A 270 0.07 -7.00 17.44
C LEU A 270 1.06 -5.96 18.00
N LEU A 271 0.58 -5.18 18.99
CA LEU A 271 1.39 -4.27 19.80
C LEU A 271 2.35 -5.08 20.69
N ARG A 272 3.55 -5.33 20.22
CA ARG A 272 4.56 -6.16 20.90
C ARG A 272 5.93 -5.51 20.89
N PRO A 273 6.82 -5.87 21.86
CA PRO A 273 8.21 -5.43 21.84
C PRO A 273 8.89 -5.67 20.49
N GLY A 274 9.74 -4.74 20.07
CA GLY A 274 10.44 -4.76 18.78
C GLY A 274 9.65 -4.11 17.64
N LEU A 275 8.31 -4.04 17.72
CA LEU A 275 7.47 -3.33 16.77
C LEU A 275 6.92 -2.02 17.31
N TYR A 276 6.62 -1.98 18.61
CA TYR A 276 6.06 -0.82 19.29
C TYR A 276 6.79 -0.56 20.62
N HIS A 277 6.85 0.69 21.02
CA HIS A 277 7.25 1.08 22.37
C HIS A 277 6.24 0.58 23.41
N ALA A 278 6.63 0.57 24.69
CA ALA A 278 5.78 0.06 25.76
C ALA A 278 4.46 0.84 25.94
N ASP A 279 4.40 2.06 25.46
CA ASP A 279 3.18 2.89 25.43
C ASP A 279 2.36 2.76 24.14
N GLY A 280 2.79 1.91 23.21
CA GLY A 280 2.12 1.62 21.94
C GLY A 280 2.49 2.58 20.80
N GLN A 281 3.42 3.51 20.98
CA GLN A 281 3.96 4.30 19.86
C GLN A 281 4.78 3.41 18.92
N ILE A 282 4.84 3.80 17.65
CA ILE A 282 5.57 3.06 16.61
C ILE A 282 7.07 3.05 16.91
N LEU A 283 7.69 1.85 16.89
CA LEU A 283 9.13 1.66 17.04
C LEU A 283 9.77 1.20 15.73
N ASP A 284 9.22 0.16 15.09
CA ASP A 284 9.69 -0.39 13.81
C ASP A 284 8.73 -0.01 12.68
N GLU A 285 9.04 -0.40 11.46
CA GLU A 285 8.21 -0.14 10.27
C GLU A 285 6.91 -0.97 10.32
N VAL A 286 5.88 -0.46 10.98
CA VAL A 286 4.58 -1.12 11.15
C VAL A 286 3.46 -0.45 10.37
N TYR A 287 3.77 0.59 9.61
CA TYR A 287 2.82 1.42 8.86
C TYR A 287 1.81 2.09 9.81
N VAL A 288 0.63 2.47 9.29
CA VAL A 288 -0.26 3.37 10.04
C VAL A 288 -1.47 2.69 10.67
N TYR A 289 -1.91 1.52 10.16
CA TYR A 289 -3.16 0.93 10.62
C TYR A 289 -3.15 0.57 12.12
N GLY A 290 -2.12 -0.12 12.59
CA GLY A 290 -2.03 -0.54 13.99
C GLY A 290 -1.92 0.64 14.97
N SER A 291 -1.33 1.78 14.58
CA SER A 291 -1.31 3.00 15.39
C SER A 291 -2.64 3.73 15.32
N PHE A 292 -3.28 3.80 14.14
CA PHE A 292 -4.58 4.45 13.97
C PHE A 292 -5.69 3.80 14.80
N LEU A 293 -5.71 2.46 14.89
CA LEU A 293 -6.64 1.72 15.75
C LEU A 293 -6.54 2.07 17.23
N GLN A 294 -5.41 2.64 17.69
CA GLN A 294 -5.24 3.10 19.07
C GLN A 294 -5.79 4.52 19.28
N SER A 295 -6.19 5.21 18.23
CA SER A 295 -6.59 6.61 18.31
C SER A 295 -8.03 6.77 18.79
N LYS A 296 -8.28 7.88 19.51
CA LYS A 296 -9.64 8.29 19.86
C LYS A 296 -10.46 8.69 18.65
N MET A 297 -9.81 9.10 17.55
CA MET A 297 -10.49 9.46 16.31
C MET A 297 -11.11 8.22 15.66
N TYR A 298 -10.37 7.10 15.61
CA TYR A 298 -10.92 5.82 15.18
C TYR A 298 -12.15 5.41 16.03
N ASP A 299 -12.04 5.47 17.37
CA ASP A 299 -13.16 5.17 18.29
C ASP A 299 -14.40 6.03 18.03
N LYS A 300 -14.24 7.21 17.47
CA LYS A 300 -15.32 8.15 17.12
C LYS A 300 -15.77 8.06 15.66
N GLY A 301 -15.35 7.06 14.91
CA GLY A 301 -15.78 6.81 13.55
C GLY A 301 -15.08 7.65 12.48
N VAL A 302 -14.00 8.36 12.83
CA VAL A 302 -13.15 9.04 11.84
C VAL A 302 -12.41 7.99 11.02
N GLY A 303 -12.39 8.14 9.70
CA GLY A 303 -11.67 7.26 8.77
C GLY A 303 -10.58 7.98 8.01
N CYS A 304 -9.81 7.22 7.25
CA CYS A 304 -8.68 7.73 6.46
C CYS A 304 -9.12 8.84 5.49
N LEU A 305 -10.27 8.64 4.85
CA LEU A 305 -10.81 9.57 3.85
C LEU A 305 -11.39 10.88 4.43
N ASN A 306 -11.43 11.06 5.74
CA ASN A 306 -11.72 12.37 6.34
C ASN A 306 -10.52 13.32 6.22
N CYS A 307 -9.30 12.81 6.10
CA CYS A 307 -8.07 13.59 6.04
C CYS A 307 -7.35 13.45 4.68
N HIS A 308 -7.41 12.28 4.05
CA HIS A 308 -6.72 11.96 2.81
C HIS A 308 -7.64 11.93 1.61
N ASP A 309 -7.10 12.29 0.44
CA ASP A 309 -7.64 11.98 -0.87
C ASP A 309 -6.92 10.77 -1.44
N ALA A 310 -7.67 9.69 -1.72
CA ALA A 310 -7.08 8.42 -2.12
C ALA A 310 -6.51 8.45 -3.55
N HIS A 311 -7.07 9.28 -4.45
CA HIS A 311 -6.60 9.35 -5.82
C HIS A 311 -5.27 10.09 -5.91
N SER A 312 -5.13 11.23 -5.24
CA SER A 312 -3.85 11.98 -5.19
C SER A 312 -2.82 11.38 -4.24
N ALA A 313 -3.22 10.44 -3.36
CA ALA A 313 -2.44 9.97 -2.21
C ALA A 313 -2.01 11.11 -1.26
N GLY A 314 -2.65 12.26 -1.34
CA GLY A 314 -2.36 13.47 -0.58
C GLY A 314 -3.31 13.73 0.58
N LEU A 315 -3.15 14.90 1.21
CA LEU A 315 -4.10 15.43 2.20
C LEU A 315 -5.16 16.28 1.50
N LYS A 316 -6.39 16.26 2.04
CA LYS A 316 -7.50 17.11 1.56
C LYS A 316 -7.31 18.59 1.83
N ALA A 317 -6.43 18.97 2.77
CA ALA A 317 -6.10 20.33 3.10
C ALA A 317 -4.65 20.43 3.61
N GLU A 318 -4.04 21.59 3.42
CA GLU A 318 -2.65 21.82 3.81
C GLU A 318 -2.50 22.24 5.27
N GLY A 319 -1.34 21.97 5.84
CA GLY A 319 -0.92 22.41 7.17
C GLY A 319 -1.90 22.01 8.28
N ASN A 320 -2.19 22.94 9.18
CA ASN A 320 -3.12 22.72 10.29
C ASN A 320 -4.59 22.65 9.84
N THR A 321 -4.92 23.10 8.62
CA THR A 321 -6.28 23.13 8.10
C THR A 321 -6.91 21.74 8.08
N VAL A 322 -6.13 20.69 7.78
CA VAL A 322 -6.61 19.30 7.81
C VAL A 322 -7.10 18.89 9.21
N CYS A 323 -6.58 19.49 10.28
CA CYS A 323 -6.97 19.22 11.65
C CYS A 323 -8.12 20.15 12.08
N THR A 324 -8.06 21.45 11.72
CA THR A 324 -9.00 22.46 12.18
C THR A 324 -10.38 22.39 11.50
N GLN A 325 -10.53 21.58 10.44
CA GLN A 325 -11.85 21.24 9.90
C GLN A 325 -12.78 20.59 10.96
N CYS A 326 -12.22 19.98 12.00
CA CYS A 326 -12.93 19.40 13.14
C CYS A 326 -12.52 20.05 14.47
N HIS A 327 -11.21 20.30 14.66
CA HIS A 327 -10.63 20.85 15.88
C HIS A 327 -10.65 22.39 15.89
N SER A 328 -11.84 22.98 15.90
CA SER A 328 -12.07 24.43 15.86
C SER A 328 -13.34 24.81 16.63
N PRO A 329 -13.62 26.10 16.85
CA PRO A 329 -14.87 26.55 17.46
C PRO A 329 -16.13 26.15 16.69
N ALA A 330 -16.02 25.96 15.37
CA ALA A 330 -17.14 25.50 14.54
C ALA A 330 -17.40 24.00 14.71
N GLY A 331 -16.36 23.23 14.98
CA GLY A 331 -16.43 21.77 15.05
C GLY A 331 -16.80 21.12 13.73
N ASN A 332 -17.17 19.84 13.81
CA ASN A 332 -17.73 19.09 12.68
C ASN A 332 -18.99 18.34 13.18
N PRO A 333 -20.16 18.53 12.54
CA PRO A 333 -21.41 17.89 12.97
C PRO A 333 -21.36 16.36 12.99
N GLU A 334 -20.54 15.73 12.15
CA GLU A 334 -20.39 14.28 12.12
C GLU A 334 -19.63 13.75 13.36
N PHE A 335 -18.82 14.61 14.00
CA PHE A 335 -17.91 14.24 15.10
C PHE A 335 -18.10 15.16 16.30
N ALA A 336 -19.30 15.20 16.85
CA ALA A 336 -19.73 16.15 17.90
C ALA A 336 -19.05 15.93 19.28
N SER A 337 -18.15 14.97 19.44
CA SER A 337 -17.57 14.57 20.72
C SER A 337 -16.42 15.44 21.21
N LEU A 338 -15.93 16.39 20.42
CA LEU A 338 -14.82 17.27 20.79
C LEU A 338 -15.29 18.55 21.46
N PRO A 339 -14.61 19.05 22.51
CA PRO A 339 -14.82 20.41 23.01
C PRO A 339 -14.54 21.43 21.88
N LEU A 340 -15.48 22.34 21.65
CA LEU A 340 -15.36 23.37 20.64
C LEU A 340 -14.51 24.54 21.17
N LYS A 341 -13.31 24.70 20.67
CA LYS A 341 -12.39 25.80 20.99
C LYS A 341 -11.41 26.05 19.85
N GLN A 342 -10.73 27.18 19.89
CA GLN A 342 -9.60 27.47 19.00
C GLN A 342 -8.39 26.65 19.43
N TYR A 343 -8.07 25.56 18.70
CA TYR A 343 -6.90 24.72 18.97
C TYR A 343 -5.64 25.23 18.28
N ASP A 344 -5.77 25.80 17.07
CA ASP A 344 -4.67 26.41 16.35
C ASP A 344 -4.45 27.86 16.85
N ASP A 345 -3.91 27.97 18.07
CA ASP A 345 -3.75 29.22 18.81
C ASP A 345 -2.60 29.08 19.84
N PRO A 346 -1.81 30.13 20.05
CA PRO A 346 -0.72 30.14 21.02
C PRO A 346 -1.13 29.75 22.46
N SER A 347 -2.40 29.94 22.85
CA SER A 347 -2.91 29.49 24.15
C SER A 347 -3.01 27.95 24.27
N HIS A 348 -2.94 27.23 23.14
CA HIS A 348 -2.92 25.78 23.11
C HIS A 348 -1.53 25.22 22.86
N HIS A 349 -0.85 25.65 21.80
CA HIS A 349 0.44 25.09 21.40
C HIS A 349 1.67 25.80 21.99
N PHE A 350 1.50 27.00 22.58
CA PHE A 350 2.55 27.78 23.27
C PHE A 350 3.76 28.19 22.39
N HIS A 351 3.57 28.28 21.07
CA HIS A 351 4.58 28.64 20.08
C HIS A 351 4.10 29.81 19.23
N GLU A 352 5.04 30.47 18.56
CA GLU A 352 4.71 31.49 17.58
C GLU A 352 3.89 30.90 16.43
N PRO A 353 2.85 31.61 15.96
CA PRO A 353 2.07 31.18 14.80
C PRO A 353 2.96 30.83 13.61
N GLU A 354 2.55 29.86 12.80
CA GLU A 354 3.26 29.36 11.59
C GLU A 354 4.64 28.75 11.85
N SER A 355 5.16 28.75 13.09
CA SER A 355 6.39 28.06 13.43
C SER A 355 6.22 26.53 13.36
N LYS A 356 7.35 25.79 13.32
CA LYS A 356 7.32 24.31 13.41
C LYS A 356 6.62 23.83 14.67
N GLY A 357 6.76 24.54 15.80
CA GLY A 357 6.11 24.19 17.07
C GLY A 357 4.58 24.42 17.07
N ALA A 358 4.08 25.30 16.19
CA ALA A 358 2.64 25.53 16.03
C ALA A 358 1.95 24.49 15.13
N GLN A 359 2.73 23.62 14.45
CA GLN A 359 2.14 22.59 13.59
C GLN A 359 1.56 21.45 14.44
N CYS A 360 0.24 21.24 14.35
CA CYS A 360 -0.48 20.20 15.10
C CYS A 360 0.19 18.82 15.00
N LYS A 361 0.59 18.45 13.78
CA LYS A 361 1.22 17.17 13.48
C LYS A 361 2.54 16.94 14.23
N ASN A 362 3.30 17.97 14.53
CA ASN A 362 4.61 17.81 15.16
C ASN A 362 4.51 17.45 16.66
N CYS A 363 3.36 17.74 17.28
CA CYS A 363 3.08 17.34 18.65
C CYS A 363 2.23 16.08 18.76
N HIS A 364 1.22 15.92 17.89
CA HIS A 364 0.22 14.86 17.98
C HIS A 364 0.49 13.66 17.08
N MET A 365 1.40 13.78 16.12
CA MET A 365 1.78 12.75 15.14
C MET A 365 3.31 12.76 14.98
N ILE A 366 4.02 12.26 16.00
CA ILE A 366 5.49 12.27 16.01
C ILE A 366 6.01 11.56 14.75
N GLU A 367 6.99 12.19 14.10
CA GLU A 367 7.63 11.64 12.91
C GLU A 367 8.90 10.90 13.29
N ARG A 368 9.12 9.75 12.67
CA ARG A 368 10.39 9.02 12.71
C ARG A 368 10.81 8.64 11.30
N THR A 369 12.11 8.62 11.08
CA THR A 369 12.67 8.30 9.77
C THR A 369 12.84 6.80 9.63
N TYR A 370 12.30 6.25 8.56
CA TYR A 370 12.47 4.86 8.13
C TYR A 370 13.21 4.82 6.79
N MET A 371 13.79 3.67 6.45
CA MET A 371 14.53 3.50 5.20
C MET A 371 15.55 4.62 4.92
N GLY A 372 16.17 5.17 5.98
CA GLY A 372 17.20 6.20 5.91
C GLY A 372 16.70 7.64 5.64
N VAL A 373 15.63 7.84 4.90
CA VAL A 373 15.16 9.18 4.46
C VAL A 373 13.65 9.38 4.53
N ASP A 374 12.86 8.34 4.75
CA ASP A 374 11.40 8.40 4.72
C ASP A 374 10.81 8.75 6.09
N GLY A 375 10.37 9.99 6.24
CA GLY A 375 9.74 10.50 7.46
C GLY A 375 8.28 10.04 7.57
N ARG A 376 7.99 9.14 8.49
CA ARG A 376 6.64 8.60 8.72
C ARG A 376 6.08 9.04 10.06
N ARG A 377 4.79 9.39 10.06
CA ARG A 377 4.08 9.90 11.23
C ARG A 377 3.26 8.81 11.92
N ASP A 378 3.31 8.82 13.26
CA ASP A 378 2.46 7.97 14.08
C ASP A 378 1.00 8.47 14.03
N HIS A 379 0.08 7.61 13.60
CA HIS A 379 -1.35 7.90 13.46
C HIS A 379 -2.19 7.60 14.71
N SER A 380 -1.56 7.39 15.86
CA SER A 380 -2.29 7.25 17.12
C SER A 380 -2.84 8.58 17.68
N PHE A 381 -2.46 9.71 17.09
CA PHE A 381 -2.93 11.07 17.42
C PHE A 381 -2.92 11.35 18.93
N ARG A 382 -1.77 11.14 19.55
CA ARG A 382 -1.63 11.17 21.02
C ARG A 382 -1.61 12.60 21.56
N ILE A 383 -2.08 12.73 22.79
CA ILE A 383 -1.72 13.88 23.61
C ILE A 383 -0.26 13.65 24.05
N PRO A 384 0.67 14.61 23.80
CA PRO A 384 2.06 14.47 24.22
C PRO A 384 2.20 14.18 25.72
N ARG A 385 3.02 13.20 26.08
CA ARG A 385 3.22 12.76 27.47
C ARG A 385 4.73 12.60 27.75
N PRO A 386 5.47 13.73 27.84
CA PRO A 386 6.90 13.69 28.11
C PRO A 386 7.25 13.04 29.45
N ASP A 387 6.32 13.09 30.41
CA ASP A 387 6.43 12.39 31.71
C ASP A 387 6.49 10.86 31.58
N LEU A 388 5.92 10.28 30.53
CA LEU A 388 5.95 8.83 30.27
C LEU A 388 7.16 8.40 29.44
N ALA A 389 7.70 9.27 28.61
CA ALA A 389 8.81 8.94 27.70
C ALA A 389 10.01 8.35 28.45
N ALA A 390 10.39 8.93 29.58
CA ALA A 390 11.50 8.44 30.41
C ALA A 390 11.28 7.02 30.98
N THR A 391 10.01 6.59 31.15
CA THR A 391 9.66 5.27 31.71
C THR A 391 9.42 4.23 30.64
N THR A 392 8.84 4.64 29.50
CA THR A 392 8.41 3.73 28.43
C THR A 392 9.46 3.59 27.32
N GLY A 393 10.44 4.50 27.26
CA GLY A 393 11.38 4.61 26.15
C GLY A 393 10.71 5.07 24.85
N GLY A 394 9.43 5.50 24.90
CA GLY A 394 8.70 6.02 23.75
C GLY A 394 9.20 7.40 23.35
N PRO A 395 9.02 7.79 22.09
CA PRO A 395 9.41 9.11 21.61
C PRO A 395 8.55 10.21 22.26
N ASP A 396 9.16 11.40 22.39
CA ASP A 396 8.56 12.58 22.98
C ASP A 396 8.66 13.77 22.04
N ALA A 397 7.53 14.35 21.68
CA ALA A 397 7.43 15.48 20.77
C ALA A 397 8.21 16.73 21.26
N CYS A 398 8.37 16.91 22.58
CA CYS A 398 9.06 18.08 23.13
C CYS A 398 10.57 17.97 22.91
N THR A 399 11.16 16.82 23.18
CA THR A 399 12.62 16.61 23.07
C THR A 399 13.10 16.54 21.61
N ASP A 400 12.23 16.38 20.65
CA ASP A 400 12.57 16.48 19.22
C ASP A 400 13.02 17.92 18.82
N CYS A 401 12.64 18.92 19.62
CA CYS A 401 12.94 20.34 19.36
C CYS A 401 13.61 21.05 20.55
N HIS A 402 13.33 20.62 21.77
CA HIS A 402 13.84 21.24 23.01
C HIS A 402 14.82 20.29 23.69
N ALA A 403 16.11 20.67 23.72
CA ALA A 403 17.16 19.92 24.39
C ALA A 403 17.16 20.16 25.91
#